data_113d97f280bf7a8ca0cb220be6fb01bc
#
_entry.id   113d97f280bf7a8ca0cb220be6fb01bc
#
_cell.length_a   1.000
_cell.length_b   1.000
_cell.length_c   1.000
_cell.angle_alpha   90.00
_cell.angle_beta   90.00
_cell.angle_gamma   90.00
#
_symmetry.space_group_name_H-M   'P 1'
#
loop_
_entity.id
_entity.type
_entity.pdbx_description
1 polymer ?
#
loop_
_entity_poly.entity_id
_entity_poly.type
_entity_poly.pdbx_seq_one_letter_code
_entity_poly.pdbx_strand_id
1 'polypeptide(L)'
;MLGDLTPANDIHIRYSDDEDTSYKIRRSATKLLSAIIATRPELLVSLFKEVSPVLISRFGDREETVRLEVWSTYGVLLAQTGVYGGLAQTKDGVGVVGNGKRKRDNDEGMDVEETPMALLRSQVPALAKVLLNQLKSINKTPPGTLQAGFKLLHSILVVLPGSLGGQVTNIISTSRAILSQAPTTSTSTLHHTCLNFLSLFFSTHAPPSFAGSLPSINPVLLKALGEKHPRVASEAFRVFSALLNALKPVKSTGRDWADSVYDEAVSRLSKNDTDAEVRACAEDAIADLWICATSVALSKDRKEWEAICRTAGMTNGAVKVVAKVAREVKISDDWANGCVEWLMVLMRKSGRTGKTDVFNATETLLRRFDSPCFAL
;
A
#
# COMPACT_ATOMS: atom_id res chain seq x y z
N MET A 1 18.41 -84.67 -22.62
CA MET A 1 18.91 -83.41 -23.15
C MET A 1 18.00 -82.34 -22.62
N LEU A 2 18.53 -81.55 -21.76
CA LEU A 2 17.80 -80.48 -21.03
C LEU A 2 17.61 -79.30 -21.94
N GLY A 3 16.36 -78.88 -22.13
CA GLY A 3 15.98 -77.61 -22.80
C GLY A 3 15.99 -76.50 -21.78
N ASP A 4 16.76 -75.45 -22.07
CA ASP A 4 16.87 -74.21 -21.34
C ASP A 4 15.54 -73.47 -21.27
N LEU A 5 15.05 -73.26 -20.06
CA LEU A 5 13.99 -72.32 -19.75
C LEU A 5 14.63 -70.93 -19.54
N THR A 6 14.51 -70.06 -20.53
CA THR A 6 14.81 -68.64 -20.38
C THR A 6 13.78 -68.02 -19.44
N PRO A 7 14.23 -67.22 -18.46
CA PRO A 7 13.29 -66.54 -17.57
C PRO A 7 12.53 -65.43 -18.32
N ALA A 8 11.27 -65.30 -17.95
CA ALA A 8 10.35 -64.30 -18.43
C ALA A 8 10.96 -62.90 -18.25
N ASN A 9 10.91 -62.12 -19.33
CA ASN A 9 11.15 -60.70 -19.32
C ASN A 9 10.23 -60.06 -18.28
N ASP A 10 10.81 -59.59 -17.18
CA ASP A 10 10.23 -58.59 -16.33
C ASP A 10 9.99 -57.31 -17.20
N ILE A 11 8.75 -57.18 -17.64
CA ILE A 11 8.28 -55.93 -18.18
C ILE A 11 8.27 -54.93 -17.01
N HIS A 12 9.42 -54.26 -16.79
CA HIS A 12 9.43 -53.01 -16.07
C HIS A 12 8.52 -52.08 -16.86
N ILE A 13 7.26 -52.05 -16.44
CA ILE A 13 6.38 -50.95 -16.76
C ILE A 13 7.06 -49.70 -16.16
N ARG A 14 7.90 -49.04 -16.95
CA ARG A 14 8.23 -47.64 -16.69
C ARG A 14 6.91 -46.94 -16.65
N TYR A 15 6.42 -46.66 -15.45
CA TYR A 15 5.52 -45.54 -15.28
C TYR A 15 6.28 -44.33 -15.82
N SER A 16 6.12 -44.07 -17.12
CA SER A 16 6.40 -42.76 -17.69
C SER A 16 5.71 -41.80 -16.75
N ASP A 17 6.40 -40.74 -16.36
CA ASP A 17 5.81 -39.60 -15.69
C ASP A 17 4.50 -39.24 -16.43
N ASP A 18 3.39 -39.83 -16.01
CA ASP A 18 2.06 -39.36 -16.35
C ASP A 18 2.06 -37.94 -15.85
N GLU A 19 2.19 -36.99 -16.79
CA GLU A 19 2.13 -35.58 -16.50
C GLU A 19 0.95 -35.41 -15.56
N ASP A 20 1.20 -35.04 -14.31
CA ASP A 20 0.17 -34.90 -13.30
C ASP A 20 -0.85 -33.85 -13.78
N THR A 21 -1.80 -34.28 -14.57
CA THR A 21 -2.86 -33.42 -15.11
C THR A 21 -3.85 -32.98 -14.04
N SER A 22 -3.71 -33.50 -12.81
CA SER A 22 -4.59 -33.16 -11.69
C SER A 22 -4.55 -31.67 -11.33
N TYR A 23 -3.45 -30.96 -11.64
CA TYR A 23 -3.38 -29.51 -11.46
C TYR A 23 -4.38 -28.75 -12.33
N LYS A 24 -4.68 -29.25 -13.56
CA LYS A 24 -5.68 -28.65 -14.46
C LYS A 24 -7.07 -28.71 -13.82
N ILE A 25 -7.39 -29.86 -13.19
CA ILE A 25 -8.66 -30.05 -12.47
C ILE A 25 -8.72 -29.09 -11.28
N ARG A 26 -7.68 -29.04 -10.43
CA ARG A 26 -7.61 -28.16 -9.26
C ARG A 26 -7.75 -26.69 -9.67
N ARG A 27 -7.05 -26.26 -10.72
CA ARG A 27 -7.13 -24.89 -11.24
C ARG A 27 -8.53 -24.57 -11.78
N SER A 28 -9.15 -25.48 -12.55
CA SER A 28 -10.51 -25.28 -13.09
C SER A 28 -11.57 -25.23 -11.99
N ALA A 29 -11.47 -26.09 -10.97
CA ALA A 29 -12.34 -26.05 -9.81
C ALA A 29 -12.21 -24.72 -9.03
N THR A 30 -10.97 -24.23 -8.85
CA THR A 30 -10.73 -22.94 -8.20
C THR A 30 -11.30 -21.77 -9.00
N LYS A 31 -11.22 -21.79 -10.34
CA LYS A 31 -11.87 -20.79 -11.21
C LYS A 31 -13.40 -20.79 -11.10
N LEU A 32 -14.01 -21.97 -11.08
CA LEU A 32 -15.44 -22.10 -10.87
C LEU A 32 -15.85 -21.52 -9.52
N LEU A 33 -15.08 -21.84 -8.47
CA LEU A 33 -15.32 -21.31 -7.14
C LEU A 33 -15.18 -19.76 -7.12
N SER A 34 -14.19 -19.20 -7.83
CA SER A 34 -14.04 -17.75 -7.99
C SER A 34 -15.29 -17.11 -8.61
N ALA A 35 -15.87 -17.74 -9.62
CA ALA A 35 -17.10 -17.25 -10.25
C ALA A 35 -18.31 -17.32 -9.30
N ILE A 36 -18.43 -18.37 -8.49
CA ILE A 36 -19.48 -18.48 -7.47
C ILE A 36 -19.32 -17.36 -6.44
N ILE A 37 -18.11 -17.15 -5.90
CA ILE A 37 -17.83 -16.09 -4.93
C ILE A 37 -18.19 -14.72 -5.50
N ALA A 38 -17.83 -14.46 -6.76
CA ALA A 38 -18.11 -13.17 -7.42
C ALA A 38 -19.60 -12.87 -7.62
N THR A 39 -20.43 -13.92 -7.75
CA THR A 39 -21.85 -13.78 -8.13
C THR A 39 -22.83 -14.04 -6.99
N ARG A 40 -22.36 -14.59 -5.85
CA ARG A 40 -23.21 -15.04 -4.75
C ARG A 40 -22.78 -14.44 -3.41
N PRO A 41 -22.91 -13.11 -3.22
CA PRO A 41 -22.52 -12.46 -1.96
C PRO A 41 -23.31 -12.94 -0.75
N GLU A 42 -24.52 -13.46 -0.96
CA GLU A 42 -25.36 -14.05 0.10
C GLU A 42 -24.73 -15.29 0.75
N LEU A 43 -23.78 -15.94 0.08
CA LEU A 43 -23.09 -17.12 0.60
C LEU A 43 -21.83 -16.79 1.41
N LEU A 44 -21.47 -15.51 1.61
CA LEU A 44 -20.19 -15.11 2.22
C LEU A 44 -19.92 -15.78 3.55
N VAL A 45 -20.92 -15.91 4.45
CA VAL A 45 -20.73 -16.56 5.75
C VAL A 45 -20.36 -18.03 5.59
N SER A 46 -21.09 -18.77 4.75
CA SER A 46 -20.81 -20.19 4.45
C SER A 46 -19.46 -20.34 3.73
N LEU A 47 -19.14 -19.42 2.81
CA LEU A 47 -17.84 -19.40 2.13
C LEU A 47 -16.67 -19.19 3.11
N PHE A 48 -16.81 -18.34 4.12
CA PHE A 48 -15.78 -18.18 5.15
C PHE A 48 -15.67 -19.39 6.08
N LYS A 49 -16.78 -20.06 6.39
CA LYS A 49 -16.78 -21.23 7.28
C LYS A 49 -16.21 -22.47 6.59
N GLU A 50 -16.61 -22.72 5.34
CA GLU A 50 -16.35 -23.99 4.68
C GLU A 50 -15.23 -23.89 3.63
N VAL A 51 -15.20 -22.81 2.85
CA VAL A 51 -14.33 -22.69 1.67
C VAL A 51 -13.02 -21.98 1.99
N SER A 52 -13.06 -20.90 2.77
CA SER A 52 -11.86 -20.11 3.09
C SER A 52 -10.75 -20.95 3.75
N PRO A 53 -11.01 -21.83 4.73
CA PRO A 53 -9.96 -22.68 5.31
C PRO A 53 -9.32 -23.62 4.27
N VAL A 54 -10.12 -24.14 3.33
CA VAL A 54 -9.64 -25.00 2.24
C VAL A 54 -8.76 -24.19 1.29
N LEU A 55 -9.16 -22.98 0.90
CA LEU A 55 -8.34 -22.10 0.07
C LEU A 55 -7.01 -21.77 0.75
N ILE A 56 -7.02 -21.42 2.03
CA ILE A 56 -5.80 -21.13 2.81
C ILE A 56 -4.85 -22.33 2.82
N SER A 57 -5.37 -23.55 3.00
CA SER A 57 -4.55 -24.78 2.97
C SER A 57 -3.88 -25.02 1.60
N ARG A 58 -4.46 -24.48 0.51
CA ARG A 58 -3.94 -24.59 -0.85
C ARG A 58 -3.03 -23.42 -1.27
N PHE A 59 -2.75 -22.46 -0.39
CA PHE A 59 -1.82 -21.37 -0.68
C PHE A 59 -0.39 -21.84 -0.99
N GLY A 60 -0.02 -23.00 -0.52
CA GLY A 60 1.26 -23.67 -0.80
C GLY A 60 1.17 -24.81 -1.81
N ASP A 61 0.16 -24.83 -2.71
CA ASP A 61 0.07 -25.90 -3.72
C ASP A 61 1.39 -26.00 -4.50
N ARG A 62 1.83 -27.22 -4.80
CA ARG A 62 3.08 -27.49 -5.52
C ARG A 62 3.13 -26.80 -6.89
N GLU A 63 1.98 -26.70 -7.57
CA GLU A 63 1.84 -26.06 -8.86
C GLU A 63 1.62 -24.56 -8.74
N GLU A 64 2.53 -23.76 -9.33
CA GLU A 64 2.47 -22.30 -9.29
C GLU A 64 1.16 -21.76 -9.87
N THR A 65 0.71 -22.32 -10.99
CA THR A 65 -0.51 -21.88 -11.65
C THR A 65 -1.76 -22.09 -10.78
N VAL A 66 -1.78 -23.14 -9.97
CA VAL A 66 -2.84 -23.40 -8.98
C VAL A 66 -2.73 -22.42 -7.82
N ARG A 67 -1.51 -22.20 -7.27
CA ARG A 67 -1.29 -21.22 -6.20
C ARG A 67 -1.81 -19.84 -6.60
N LEU A 68 -1.42 -19.36 -7.78
CA LEU A 68 -1.85 -18.05 -8.28
C LEU A 68 -3.37 -17.96 -8.45
N GLU A 69 -4.02 -19.02 -8.92
CA GLU A 69 -5.47 -19.07 -9.05
C GLU A 69 -6.16 -19.04 -7.69
N VAL A 70 -5.64 -19.79 -6.71
CA VAL A 70 -6.13 -19.79 -5.31
C VAL A 70 -6.00 -18.41 -4.68
N TRP A 71 -4.84 -17.74 -4.84
CA TRP A 71 -4.64 -16.38 -4.32
C TRP A 71 -5.55 -15.36 -4.99
N SER A 72 -5.74 -15.48 -6.31
CA SER A 72 -6.68 -14.64 -7.05
C SER A 72 -8.12 -14.85 -6.56
N THR A 73 -8.54 -16.09 -6.39
CA THR A 73 -9.87 -16.45 -5.87
C THR A 73 -10.09 -15.92 -4.46
N TYR A 74 -9.07 -16.00 -3.60
CA TYR A 74 -9.15 -15.39 -2.27
C TYR A 74 -9.24 -13.85 -2.34
N GLY A 75 -8.56 -13.24 -3.31
CA GLY A 75 -8.72 -11.82 -3.62
C GLY A 75 -10.13 -11.41 -3.99
N VAL A 76 -10.84 -12.26 -4.75
CA VAL A 76 -12.27 -12.05 -5.06
C VAL A 76 -13.13 -12.15 -3.79
N LEU A 77 -12.84 -13.13 -2.90
CA LEU A 77 -13.53 -13.26 -1.62
C LEU A 77 -13.34 -12.00 -0.76
N LEU A 78 -12.13 -11.45 -0.69
CA LEU A 78 -11.84 -10.20 0.00
C LEU A 78 -12.61 -9.02 -0.62
N ALA A 79 -12.64 -8.91 -1.95
CA ALA A 79 -13.36 -7.84 -2.63
C ALA A 79 -14.87 -7.88 -2.33
N GLN A 80 -15.48 -9.05 -2.37
CA GLN A 80 -16.89 -9.23 -1.99
C GLN A 80 -17.12 -8.89 -0.51
N THR A 81 -16.19 -9.28 0.35
CA THR A 81 -16.27 -8.95 1.79
C THR A 81 -16.16 -7.45 2.04
N GLY A 82 -15.34 -6.74 1.27
CA GLY A 82 -15.24 -5.27 1.35
C GLY A 82 -16.56 -4.57 1.03
N VAL A 83 -17.37 -5.15 0.15
CA VAL A 83 -18.67 -4.57 -0.26
C VAL A 83 -19.82 -5.05 0.63
N TYR A 84 -19.86 -6.34 0.94
CA TYR A 84 -21.03 -6.97 1.58
C TYR A 84 -20.77 -7.50 2.99
N GLY A 85 -19.54 -7.46 3.49
CA GLY A 85 -19.12 -8.11 4.73
C GLY A 85 -19.70 -7.53 6.03
N GLY A 86 -20.30 -6.33 5.98
CA GLY A 86 -21.02 -5.72 7.08
C GLY A 86 -22.52 -6.07 7.14
N LEU A 87 -23.03 -6.86 6.18
CA LEU A 87 -24.41 -7.29 6.14
C LEU A 87 -24.57 -8.54 7.06
N ALA A 88 -25.38 -8.42 8.09
CA ALA A 88 -25.85 -9.57 8.85
C ALA A 88 -26.80 -10.39 7.97
N GLN A 89 -26.60 -11.71 7.89
CA GLN A 89 -27.58 -12.58 7.22
C GLN A 89 -28.81 -12.69 8.10
N THR A 90 -29.93 -12.12 7.64
CA THR A 90 -31.24 -12.49 8.20
C THR A 90 -31.61 -13.89 7.67
N LYS A 91 -32.28 -14.70 8.49
CA LYS A 91 -32.69 -16.08 8.16
C LYS A 91 -33.55 -16.19 6.89
N ASP A 92 -33.96 -15.07 6.31
CA ASP A 92 -34.87 -15.00 5.15
C ASP A 92 -34.18 -14.53 3.86
N GLY A 93 -32.85 -14.58 3.77
CA GLY A 93 -32.11 -14.45 2.48
C GLY A 93 -32.13 -13.08 1.82
N VAL A 94 -32.65 -12.02 2.43
CA VAL A 94 -32.65 -10.66 1.90
C VAL A 94 -31.89 -9.74 2.85
N GLY A 95 -30.73 -9.30 2.42
CA GLY A 95 -29.89 -8.34 3.18
C GLY A 95 -30.56 -6.97 3.27
N VAL A 96 -30.97 -6.55 4.43
CA VAL A 96 -31.43 -5.18 4.72
C VAL A 96 -30.24 -4.37 5.23
N VAL A 97 -29.92 -3.27 4.55
CA VAL A 97 -28.98 -2.27 5.03
C VAL A 97 -29.58 -1.61 6.28
N GLY A 98 -29.11 -2.01 7.46
CA GLY A 98 -29.57 -1.49 8.72
C GLY A 98 -29.03 -0.09 9.02
N ASN A 99 -29.84 0.93 8.81
CA ASN A 99 -29.63 2.27 9.38
C ASN A 99 -29.77 2.15 10.91
N GLY A 100 -28.65 2.36 11.63
CA GLY A 100 -28.58 2.17 13.08
C GLY A 100 -29.55 3.06 13.86
N LYS A 101 -30.68 2.51 14.27
CA LYS A 101 -31.46 3.02 15.41
C LYS A 101 -31.11 2.20 16.65
N ARG A 102 -30.56 2.89 17.65
CA ARG A 102 -30.30 2.36 18.99
C ARG A 102 -31.58 1.73 19.56
N LYS A 103 -31.55 0.42 19.78
CA LYS A 103 -32.55 -0.26 20.62
C LYS A 103 -31.92 -0.51 22.00
N ARG A 104 -32.59 -0.02 23.02
CA ARG A 104 -32.22 -0.22 24.44
C ARG A 104 -32.56 -1.63 24.87
N ASP A 105 -31.64 -2.17 25.63
CA ASP A 105 -31.74 -3.21 26.66
C ASP A 105 -32.85 -4.27 26.57
N ASN A 106 -32.41 -5.52 26.35
CA ASN A 106 -32.69 -6.61 27.26
C ASN A 106 -31.59 -7.68 27.14
N ASP A 107 -31.04 -8.04 28.26
CA ASP A 107 -29.99 -8.98 28.58
C ASP A 107 -30.53 -10.41 28.40
N GLU A 108 -30.38 -10.97 27.19
CA GLU A 108 -30.45 -12.41 26.93
C GLU A 108 -29.47 -12.72 25.82
N GLY A 109 -28.50 -13.60 26.09
CA GLY A 109 -27.47 -14.19 25.29
C GLY A 109 -27.26 -13.58 23.90
N MET A 110 -26.30 -12.65 23.77
CA MET A 110 -25.88 -12.13 22.48
C MET A 110 -25.33 -13.27 21.65
N ASP A 111 -26.17 -13.89 20.83
CA ASP A 111 -25.71 -14.55 19.60
C ASP A 111 -24.95 -13.48 18.81
N VAL A 112 -23.63 -13.49 18.90
CA VAL A 112 -22.76 -12.63 18.10
C VAL A 112 -23.04 -13.02 16.66
N GLU A 113 -23.83 -12.20 15.95
CA GLU A 113 -24.09 -12.42 14.54
C GLU A 113 -22.75 -12.55 13.83
N GLU A 114 -22.43 -13.76 13.37
CA GLU A 114 -21.18 -14.06 12.66
C GLU A 114 -21.19 -13.38 11.30
N THR A 115 -20.73 -12.14 11.25
CA THR A 115 -20.59 -11.41 10.00
C THR A 115 -19.39 -11.91 9.19
N PRO A 116 -19.42 -11.87 7.83
CA PRO A 116 -18.27 -12.19 7.00
C PRO A 116 -17.00 -11.45 7.40
N MET A 117 -17.12 -10.20 7.84
CA MET A 117 -16.02 -9.37 8.31
C MET A 117 -15.40 -9.89 9.62
N ALA A 118 -16.22 -10.38 10.55
CA ALA A 118 -15.75 -10.98 11.80
C ALA A 118 -15.02 -12.30 11.53
N LEU A 119 -15.56 -13.14 10.65
CA LEU A 119 -14.94 -14.39 10.21
C LEU A 119 -13.60 -14.13 9.50
N LEU A 120 -13.54 -13.17 8.59
CA LEU A 120 -12.28 -12.77 7.95
C LEU A 120 -11.26 -12.34 9.00
N ARG A 121 -11.65 -11.47 9.95
CA ARG A 121 -10.75 -10.98 11.00
C ARG A 121 -10.13 -12.11 11.82
N SER A 122 -10.89 -13.15 12.13
CA SER A 122 -10.40 -14.32 12.86
C SER A 122 -9.40 -15.16 12.03
N GLN A 123 -9.52 -15.16 10.71
CA GLN A 123 -8.69 -15.98 9.81
C GLN A 123 -7.42 -15.25 9.33
N VAL A 124 -7.38 -13.91 9.31
CA VAL A 124 -6.25 -13.13 8.80
C VAL A 124 -4.89 -13.53 9.41
N PRO A 125 -4.73 -13.80 10.72
CA PRO A 125 -3.43 -14.19 11.26
C PRO A 125 -2.86 -15.47 10.64
N ALA A 126 -3.71 -16.48 10.44
CA ALA A 126 -3.33 -17.75 9.79
C ALA A 126 -3.05 -17.54 8.29
N LEU A 127 -3.93 -16.84 7.61
CA LEU A 127 -3.81 -16.46 6.20
C LEU A 127 -2.50 -15.72 5.91
N ALA A 128 -2.22 -14.66 6.65
CA ALA A 128 -1.01 -13.85 6.47
C ALA A 128 0.25 -14.66 6.76
N LYS A 129 0.25 -15.51 7.79
CA LYS A 129 1.38 -16.40 8.12
C LYS A 129 1.68 -17.37 6.99
N VAL A 130 0.65 -18.05 6.44
CA VAL A 130 0.83 -19.01 5.36
C VAL A 130 1.31 -18.29 4.10
N LEU A 131 0.71 -17.17 3.73
CA LEU A 131 1.10 -16.38 2.56
C LEU A 131 2.55 -15.88 2.66
N LEU A 132 2.92 -15.26 3.77
CA LEU A 132 4.28 -14.76 3.97
C LEU A 132 5.33 -15.88 3.97
N ASN A 133 4.99 -17.08 4.43
CA ASN A 133 5.90 -18.23 4.32
C ASN A 133 6.20 -18.59 2.86
N GLN A 134 5.23 -18.44 1.95
CA GLN A 134 5.45 -18.66 0.51
C GLN A 134 6.35 -17.57 -0.11
N LEU A 135 6.36 -16.37 0.46
CA LEU A 135 7.14 -15.24 -0.04
C LEU A 135 8.57 -15.17 0.51
N LYS A 136 8.93 -15.98 1.51
CA LYS A 136 10.28 -15.95 2.13
C LYS A 136 11.42 -16.35 1.18
N SER A 137 11.17 -17.25 0.24
CA SER A 137 12.19 -17.78 -0.67
C SER A 137 12.32 -16.92 -1.93
N ILE A 138 12.68 -15.64 -1.78
CA ILE A 138 12.69 -14.63 -2.84
C ILE A 138 13.49 -15.09 -4.07
N ASN A 139 14.66 -15.71 -3.87
CA ASN A 139 15.53 -16.17 -4.97
C ASN A 139 15.00 -17.39 -5.72
N LYS A 140 14.06 -18.13 -5.14
CA LYS A 140 13.47 -19.35 -5.73
C LYS A 140 12.06 -19.11 -6.26
N THR A 141 11.44 -17.99 -5.89
CA THR A 141 10.06 -17.68 -6.26
C THR A 141 10.06 -16.70 -7.43
N PRO A 142 9.32 -16.97 -8.52
CA PRO A 142 9.23 -16.08 -9.66
C PRO A 142 8.72 -14.69 -9.25
N PRO A 143 9.19 -13.59 -9.88
CA PRO A 143 8.76 -12.23 -9.56
C PRO A 143 7.23 -12.04 -9.66
N GLY A 144 6.58 -12.71 -10.62
CA GLY A 144 5.12 -12.66 -10.78
C GLY A 144 4.37 -13.25 -9.58
N THR A 145 4.88 -14.33 -9.01
CA THR A 145 4.31 -14.96 -7.80
C THR A 145 4.50 -14.06 -6.58
N LEU A 146 5.69 -13.48 -6.40
CA LEU A 146 5.93 -12.50 -5.34
C LEU A 146 4.99 -11.30 -5.46
N GLN A 147 4.81 -10.79 -6.68
CA GLN A 147 3.90 -9.69 -6.97
C GLN A 147 2.44 -10.05 -6.62
N ALA A 148 1.98 -11.24 -7.00
CA ALA A 148 0.63 -11.71 -6.65
C ALA A 148 0.42 -11.80 -5.14
N GLY A 149 1.42 -12.27 -4.40
CA GLY A 149 1.38 -12.32 -2.94
C GLY A 149 1.27 -10.93 -2.29
N PHE A 150 2.05 -9.95 -2.75
CA PHE A 150 1.95 -8.57 -2.27
C PHE A 150 0.62 -7.91 -2.65
N LYS A 151 0.06 -8.19 -3.82
CA LYS A 151 -1.29 -7.75 -4.19
C LYS A 151 -2.35 -8.33 -3.24
N LEU A 152 -2.22 -9.59 -2.86
CA LEU A 152 -3.15 -10.20 -1.91
C LEU A 152 -3.01 -9.59 -0.51
N LEU A 153 -1.78 -9.37 -0.02
CA LEU A 153 -1.52 -8.65 1.24
C LEU A 153 -2.13 -7.23 1.21
N HIS A 154 -1.98 -6.52 0.10
CA HIS A 154 -2.60 -5.21 -0.11
C HIS A 154 -4.13 -5.30 -0.02
N SER A 155 -4.75 -6.27 -0.67
CA SER A 155 -6.21 -6.48 -0.64
C SER A 155 -6.71 -6.78 0.78
N ILE A 156 -5.94 -7.51 1.59
CA ILE A 156 -6.27 -7.72 3.02
C ILE A 156 -6.33 -6.38 3.75
N LEU A 157 -5.35 -5.50 3.57
CA LEU A 157 -5.31 -4.19 4.24
C LEU A 157 -6.38 -3.22 3.75
N VAL A 158 -6.80 -3.31 2.49
CA VAL A 158 -7.91 -2.51 1.96
C VAL A 158 -9.21 -2.87 2.68
N VAL A 159 -9.45 -4.16 2.94
CA VAL A 159 -10.67 -4.65 3.60
C VAL A 159 -10.59 -4.55 5.11
N LEU A 160 -9.43 -4.86 5.68
CA LEU A 160 -9.17 -4.84 7.14
C LEU A 160 -7.91 -4.01 7.45
N PRO A 161 -8.00 -2.69 7.52
CA PRO A 161 -6.88 -1.83 7.90
C PRO A 161 -6.28 -2.24 9.26
N GLY A 162 -4.95 -2.25 9.37
CA GLY A 162 -4.23 -2.57 10.61
C GLY A 162 -4.17 -4.05 10.99
N SER A 163 -4.75 -4.95 10.19
CA SER A 163 -4.88 -6.37 10.55
C SER A 163 -3.59 -7.19 10.50
N LEU A 164 -2.52 -6.67 9.90
CA LEU A 164 -1.24 -7.37 9.73
C LEU A 164 -0.20 -7.05 10.83
N GLY A 165 -0.58 -6.39 11.92
CA GLY A 165 0.30 -5.99 13.01
C GLY A 165 1.13 -7.13 13.62
N GLY A 166 0.59 -8.35 13.69
CA GLY A 166 1.32 -9.54 14.16
C GLY A 166 2.38 -10.09 13.18
N GLN A 167 2.49 -9.53 11.97
CA GLN A 167 3.40 -10.02 10.92
C GLN A 167 4.43 -8.97 10.47
N VAL A 168 4.57 -7.87 11.20
CA VAL A 168 5.43 -6.73 10.83
C VAL A 168 6.84 -7.15 10.49
N THR A 169 7.49 -7.94 11.35
CA THR A 169 8.89 -8.39 11.15
C THR A 169 9.05 -9.20 9.85
N ASN A 170 8.10 -10.10 9.57
CA ASN A 170 8.13 -10.90 8.34
C ASN A 170 7.89 -10.03 7.10
N ILE A 171 6.96 -9.09 7.17
CA ILE A 171 6.66 -8.14 6.10
C ILE A 171 7.87 -7.28 5.80
N ILE A 172 8.45 -6.64 6.82
CA ILE A 172 9.60 -5.75 6.65
C ILE A 172 10.82 -6.51 6.12
N SER A 173 11.11 -7.70 6.65
CA SER A 173 12.25 -8.50 6.17
C SER A 173 12.09 -8.95 4.71
N THR A 174 10.89 -9.37 4.31
CA THR A 174 10.60 -9.77 2.93
C THR A 174 10.66 -8.57 1.98
N SER A 175 10.05 -7.45 2.36
CA SER A 175 10.08 -6.22 1.57
C SER A 175 11.50 -5.70 1.40
N ARG A 176 12.30 -5.68 2.49
CA ARG A 176 13.72 -5.30 2.44
C ARG A 176 14.51 -6.17 1.47
N ALA A 177 14.33 -7.48 1.51
CA ALA A 177 15.06 -8.39 0.65
C ALA A 177 14.70 -8.21 -0.84
N ILE A 178 13.44 -7.89 -1.16
CA ILE A 178 13.01 -7.55 -2.53
C ILE A 178 13.63 -6.21 -2.97
N LEU A 179 13.47 -5.16 -2.18
CA LEU A 179 13.91 -3.81 -2.52
C LEU A 179 15.45 -3.65 -2.50
N SER A 180 16.19 -4.56 -1.86
CA SER A 180 17.66 -4.57 -1.90
C SER A 180 18.21 -4.99 -3.25
N GLN A 181 17.44 -5.74 -4.04
CA GLN A 181 17.81 -6.10 -5.41
C GLN A 181 17.73 -4.86 -6.32
N ALA A 182 18.60 -4.79 -7.33
CA ALA A 182 18.47 -3.72 -8.32
C ALA A 182 17.21 -3.92 -9.16
N PRO A 183 16.38 -2.89 -9.38
CA PRO A 183 15.23 -3.01 -10.25
C PRO A 183 15.68 -3.23 -11.69
N THR A 184 15.18 -4.29 -12.29
CA THR A 184 15.34 -4.60 -13.71
C THR A 184 14.01 -4.37 -14.42
N THR A 185 13.99 -4.45 -15.75
CA THR A 185 12.74 -4.36 -16.52
C THR A 185 11.70 -5.38 -16.03
N SER A 186 12.13 -6.58 -15.62
CA SER A 186 11.24 -7.64 -15.14
C SER A 186 10.85 -7.51 -13.66
N THR A 187 11.67 -6.88 -12.82
CA THR A 187 11.42 -6.76 -11.38
C THR A 187 10.90 -5.39 -10.95
N SER A 188 10.95 -4.37 -11.82
CA SER A 188 10.45 -3.03 -11.49
C SER A 188 8.97 -3.00 -11.07
N THR A 189 8.15 -3.85 -11.70
CA THR A 189 6.73 -4.00 -11.34
C THR A 189 6.56 -4.63 -9.95
N LEU A 190 7.42 -5.56 -9.57
CA LEU A 190 7.44 -6.14 -8.22
C LEU A 190 7.83 -5.09 -7.18
N HIS A 191 8.88 -4.29 -7.46
CA HIS A 191 9.29 -3.19 -6.58
C HIS A 191 8.17 -2.18 -6.37
N HIS A 192 7.53 -1.75 -7.47
CA HIS A 192 6.36 -0.86 -7.39
C HIS A 192 5.24 -1.47 -6.53
N THR A 193 4.88 -2.76 -6.75
CA THR A 193 3.82 -3.43 -5.99
C THR A 193 4.18 -3.56 -4.51
N CYS A 194 5.44 -3.85 -4.19
CA CYS A 194 5.94 -3.92 -2.82
C CYS A 194 5.88 -2.55 -2.12
N LEU A 195 6.30 -1.48 -2.80
CA LEU A 195 6.23 -0.11 -2.27
C LEU A 195 4.79 0.36 -2.08
N ASN A 196 3.92 0.08 -3.04
CA ASN A 196 2.48 0.41 -2.93
C ASN A 196 1.83 -0.29 -1.72
N PHE A 197 2.16 -1.57 -1.50
CA PHE A 197 1.73 -2.27 -0.29
C PHE A 197 2.29 -1.62 0.98
N LEU A 198 3.58 -1.24 1.01
CA LEU A 198 4.19 -0.59 2.18
C LEU A 198 3.58 0.78 2.47
N SER A 199 3.23 1.56 1.45
CA SER A 199 2.52 2.83 1.61
C SER A 199 1.20 2.63 2.36
N LEU A 200 0.39 1.67 1.92
CA LEU A 200 -0.86 1.31 2.61
C LEU A 200 -0.60 0.72 3.99
N PHE A 201 0.44 -0.11 4.15
CA PHE A 201 0.79 -0.72 5.43
C PHE A 201 1.11 0.35 6.49
N PHE A 202 1.98 1.31 6.18
CA PHE A 202 2.34 2.37 7.12
C PHE A 202 1.20 3.35 7.40
N SER A 203 0.30 3.58 6.44
CA SER A 203 -0.87 4.44 6.66
C SER A 203 -1.97 3.80 7.51
N THR A 204 -2.01 2.47 7.59
CA THR A 204 -3.10 1.73 8.27
C THR A 204 -2.71 1.14 9.62
N HIS A 205 -1.41 1.08 9.94
CA HIS A 205 -0.92 0.54 11.20
C HIS A 205 -0.47 1.62 12.17
N ALA A 206 -0.66 1.39 13.46
CA ALA A 206 -0.18 2.29 14.50
C ALA A 206 1.35 2.29 14.57
N PRO A 207 2.00 3.47 14.71
CA PRO A 207 3.46 3.60 14.74
C PRO A 207 4.20 2.63 15.68
N PRO A 208 3.73 2.37 16.89
CA PRO A 208 4.43 1.45 17.80
C PRO A 208 4.63 0.04 17.24
N SER A 209 3.77 -0.38 16.30
CA SER A 209 3.86 -1.73 15.72
C SER A 209 5.06 -1.88 14.77
N PHE A 210 5.49 -0.82 14.09
CA PHE A 210 6.54 -0.89 13.07
C PHE A 210 7.76 0.01 13.33
N ALA A 211 7.69 0.98 14.23
CA ALA A 211 8.77 1.94 14.48
C ALA A 211 10.13 1.26 14.75
N GLY A 212 10.15 0.18 15.52
CA GLY A 212 11.36 -0.58 15.80
C GLY A 212 12.00 -1.25 14.57
N SER A 213 11.24 -1.41 13.49
CA SER A 213 11.71 -2.03 12.24
C SER A 213 12.20 -1.00 11.21
N LEU A 214 11.94 0.29 11.40
CA LEU A 214 12.32 1.36 10.46
C LEU A 214 13.82 1.42 10.16
N PRO A 215 14.74 1.29 11.13
CA PRO A 215 16.18 1.32 10.84
C PRO A 215 16.61 0.26 9.84
N SER A 216 15.90 -0.86 9.78
CA SER A 216 16.23 -1.96 8.87
C SER A 216 15.76 -1.75 7.43
N ILE A 217 14.66 -1.00 7.22
CA ILE A 217 14.05 -0.82 5.90
C ILE A 217 14.36 0.55 5.28
N ASN A 218 14.57 1.59 6.09
CA ASN A 218 14.83 2.94 5.60
C ASN A 218 15.96 3.04 4.56
N PRO A 219 17.12 2.35 4.71
CA PRO A 219 18.18 2.45 3.72
C PRO A 219 17.77 1.99 2.33
N VAL A 220 16.94 0.94 2.23
CA VAL A 220 16.47 0.44 0.92
C VAL A 220 15.35 1.30 0.35
N LEU A 221 14.51 1.90 1.20
CA LEU A 221 13.50 2.87 0.78
C LEU A 221 14.16 4.16 0.26
N LEU A 222 15.18 4.68 0.93
CA LEU A 222 15.96 5.84 0.46
C LEU A 222 16.64 5.56 -0.87
N LYS A 223 17.21 4.35 -1.04
CA LYS A 223 17.76 3.94 -2.34
C LYS A 223 16.69 3.95 -3.44
N ALA A 224 15.46 3.52 -3.13
CA ALA A 224 14.35 3.49 -4.09
C ALA A 224 13.92 4.89 -4.55
N LEU A 225 14.11 5.96 -3.76
CA LEU A 225 13.89 7.34 -4.19
C LEU A 225 14.81 7.76 -5.34
N GLY A 226 16.07 7.31 -5.28
CA GLY A 226 17.10 7.58 -6.29
C GLY A 226 16.99 6.76 -7.58
N GLU A 227 16.04 5.81 -7.67
CA GLU A 227 15.94 4.91 -8.82
C GLU A 227 15.54 5.62 -10.11
N LYS A 228 16.05 5.08 -11.24
CA LYS A 228 15.80 5.62 -12.58
C LYS A 228 14.38 5.32 -13.08
N HIS A 229 13.72 4.27 -12.54
CA HIS A 229 12.37 3.90 -12.91
C HIS A 229 11.36 4.85 -12.27
N PRO A 230 10.63 5.70 -13.03
CA PRO A 230 9.75 6.72 -12.45
C PRO A 230 8.70 6.15 -11.50
N ARG A 231 8.07 5.01 -11.87
CA ARG A 231 7.06 4.34 -11.03
C ARG A 231 7.60 3.84 -9.69
N VAL A 232 8.88 3.47 -9.63
CA VAL A 232 9.52 3.04 -8.36
C VAL A 232 9.82 4.26 -7.51
N ALA A 233 10.39 5.30 -8.09
CA ALA A 233 10.73 6.54 -7.38
C ALA A 233 9.46 7.24 -6.85
N SER A 234 8.41 7.40 -7.68
CA SER A 234 7.16 8.02 -7.24
C SER A 234 6.50 7.26 -6.09
N GLU A 235 6.47 5.92 -6.18
CA GLU A 235 5.88 5.13 -5.10
C GLU A 235 6.73 5.14 -3.82
N ALA A 236 8.07 5.24 -3.93
CA ALA A 236 8.92 5.44 -2.76
C ALA A 236 8.64 6.77 -2.04
N PHE A 237 8.39 7.86 -2.77
CA PHE A 237 7.92 9.12 -2.16
C PHE A 237 6.59 8.94 -1.44
N ARG A 238 5.62 8.21 -2.02
CA ARG A 238 4.33 7.91 -1.34
C ARG A 238 4.52 7.11 -0.05
N VAL A 239 5.47 6.16 -0.03
CA VAL A 239 5.82 5.43 1.20
C VAL A 239 6.32 6.38 2.28
N PHE A 240 7.22 7.33 1.93
CA PHE A 240 7.71 8.30 2.91
C PHE A 240 6.63 9.29 3.34
N SER A 241 5.73 9.73 2.45
CA SER A 241 4.56 10.52 2.82
C SER A 241 3.67 9.78 3.83
N ALA A 242 3.42 8.48 3.61
CA ALA A 242 2.68 7.65 4.56
C ALA A 242 3.41 7.54 5.92
N LEU A 243 4.73 7.34 5.92
CA LEU A 243 5.54 7.30 7.15
C LEU A 243 5.53 8.64 7.90
N LEU A 244 5.70 9.76 7.20
CA LEU A 244 5.65 11.09 7.80
C LEU A 244 4.31 11.33 8.48
N ASN A 245 3.21 11.05 7.81
CA ASN A 245 1.87 11.23 8.34
C ASN A 245 1.58 10.29 9.52
N ALA A 246 2.05 9.04 9.47
CA ALA A 246 1.90 8.09 10.57
C ALA A 246 2.69 8.49 11.82
N LEU A 247 3.92 9.00 11.63
CA LEU A 247 4.85 9.36 12.73
C LEU A 247 4.71 10.79 13.23
N LYS A 248 3.74 11.54 12.74
CA LYS A 248 3.52 12.97 13.09
C LYS A 248 3.30 13.16 14.61
N PRO A 249 4.03 14.08 15.28
CA PRO A 249 5.19 14.80 14.80
C PRO A 249 6.45 13.92 14.79
N VAL A 250 7.25 14.03 13.73
CA VAL A 250 8.51 13.28 13.62
C VAL A 250 9.51 13.86 14.63
N LYS A 251 9.89 13.05 15.64
CA LYS A 251 10.82 13.45 16.68
C LYS A 251 12.25 13.59 16.14
N SER A 252 13.04 14.49 16.75
CA SER A 252 14.42 14.77 16.35
C SER A 252 15.37 13.57 16.40
N THR A 253 15.12 12.60 17.26
CA THR A 253 15.87 11.34 17.30
C THR A 253 15.40 10.40 16.20
N GLY A 254 16.16 10.28 15.13
CA GLY A 254 15.84 9.42 13.98
C GLY A 254 15.38 10.18 12.73
N ARG A 255 15.70 11.48 12.64
CA ARG A 255 15.32 12.33 11.49
C ARG A 255 16.25 12.23 10.28
N ASP A 256 17.38 11.54 10.39
CA ASP A 256 18.37 11.42 9.29
C ASP A 256 17.73 10.95 7.97
N TRP A 257 16.75 10.07 8.06
CA TRP A 257 16.01 9.64 6.88
C TRP A 257 15.11 10.76 6.31
N ALA A 258 14.51 11.60 7.16
CA ALA A 258 13.66 12.71 6.73
C ALA A 258 14.49 13.80 6.04
N ASP A 259 15.69 14.10 6.55
CA ASP A 259 16.65 14.99 5.89
C ASP A 259 17.01 14.44 4.49
N SER A 260 17.27 13.14 4.38
CA SER A 260 17.59 12.48 3.10
C SER A 260 16.43 12.53 2.11
N VAL A 261 15.19 12.37 2.59
CA VAL A 261 13.98 12.50 1.75
C VAL A 261 13.84 13.92 1.22
N TYR A 262 14.08 14.93 2.07
CA TYR A 262 14.06 16.33 1.66
C TYR A 262 15.08 16.60 0.55
N ASP A 263 16.34 16.20 0.76
CA ASP A 263 17.43 16.41 -0.18
C ASP A 263 17.15 15.74 -1.55
N GLU A 264 16.65 14.50 -1.53
CA GLU A 264 16.30 13.82 -2.77
C GLU A 264 15.09 14.46 -3.46
N ALA A 265 14.06 14.90 -2.72
CA ALA A 265 12.93 15.60 -3.29
C ALA A 265 13.38 16.90 -3.99
N VAL A 266 14.20 17.73 -3.32
CA VAL A 266 14.78 18.93 -3.90
C VAL A 266 15.62 18.61 -5.13
N SER A 267 16.46 17.56 -5.08
CA SER A 267 17.26 17.10 -6.22
C SER A 267 16.38 16.75 -7.41
N ARG A 268 15.26 16.03 -7.20
CA ARG A 268 14.32 15.68 -8.28
C ARG A 268 13.61 16.91 -8.85
N LEU A 269 13.25 17.84 -8.01
CA LEU A 269 12.59 19.07 -8.42
C LEU A 269 13.52 20.03 -9.17
N SER A 270 14.80 20.01 -8.88
CA SER A 270 15.81 20.84 -9.55
C SER A 270 16.17 20.36 -10.97
N LYS A 271 15.84 19.11 -11.33
CA LYS A 271 16.13 18.53 -12.65
C LYS A 271 14.99 18.78 -13.63
N ASN A 272 15.29 19.31 -14.80
CA ASN A 272 14.30 19.61 -15.84
C ASN A 272 13.72 18.35 -16.52
N ASP A 273 14.43 17.24 -16.48
CA ASP A 273 14.09 15.95 -17.11
C ASP A 273 13.32 14.98 -16.16
N THR A 274 12.98 15.44 -14.96
CA THR A 274 12.23 14.63 -14.01
C THR A 274 10.81 14.35 -14.53
N ASP A 275 10.43 13.09 -14.50
CA ASP A 275 9.07 12.64 -14.83
C ASP A 275 8.01 13.39 -14.01
N ALA A 276 6.87 13.70 -14.64
CA ALA A 276 5.82 14.53 -14.04
C ALA A 276 5.20 13.87 -12.78
N GLU A 277 5.06 12.54 -12.76
CA GLU A 277 4.53 11.82 -11.59
C GLU A 277 5.54 11.83 -10.44
N VAL A 278 6.83 11.61 -10.71
CA VAL A 278 7.89 11.72 -9.71
C VAL A 278 7.95 13.12 -9.13
N ARG A 279 7.84 14.14 -9.99
CA ARG A 279 7.79 15.54 -9.57
C ARG A 279 6.63 15.81 -8.62
N ALA A 280 5.42 15.40 -9.00
CA ALA A 280 4.24 15.58 -8.16
C ALA A 280 4.38 14.88 -6.80
N CYS A 281 4.89 13.66 -6.76
CA CYS A 281 5.13 12.93 -5.52
C CYS A 281 6.23 13.57 -4.65
N ALA A 282 7.28 14.14 -5.26
CA ALA A 282 8.32 14.88 -4.55
C ALA A 282 7.78 16.17 -3.94
N GLU A 283 6.90 16.90 -4.65
CA GLU A 283 6.19 18.08 -4.15
C GLU A 283 5.32 17.73 -2.94
N ASP A 284 4.54 16.65 -3.03
CA ASP A 284 3.73 16.14 -1.91
C ASP A 284 4.59 15.74 -0.71
N ALA A 285 5.72 15.08 -0.93
CA ALA A 285 6.65 14.71 0.14
C ALA A 285 7.26 15.92 0.84
N ILE A 286 7.60 16.99 0.12
CA ILE A 286 8.05 18.26 0.72
C ILE A 286 6.94 18.86 1.58
N ALA A 287 5.69 18.88 1.09
CA ALA A 287 4.57 19.39 1.88
C ALA A 287 4.39 18.57 3.17
N ASP A 288 4.46 17.24 3.09
CA ASP A 288 4.35 16.37 4.26
C ASP A 288 5.53 16.56 5.24
N LEU A 289 6.73 16.80 4.74
CA LEU A 289 7.88 17.15 5.60
C LEU A 289 7.64 18.47 6.36
N TRP A 290 7.12 19.50 5.72
CA TRP A 290 6.76 20.75 6.38
C TRP A 290 5.66 20.55 7.43
N ILE A 291 4.70 19.67 7.18
CA ILE A 291 3.56 19.40 8.05
C ILE A 291 3.93 18.50 9.24
N CYS A 292 4.72 17.46 8.98
CA CYS A 292 4.96 16.38 9.94
C CYS A 292 6.33 16.44 10.61
N ALA A 293 7.32 17.04 9.94
CA ALA A 293 8.72 17.16 10.36
C ALA A 293 9.21 18.61 10.23
N THR A 294 8.46 19.56 10.76
CA THR A 294 8.69 21.01 10.60
C THR A 294 10.13 21.41 11.00
N SER A 295 10.72 20.78 12.02
CA SER A 295 12.10 21.05 12.43
C SER A 295 13.12 20.68 11.35
N VAL A 296 12.87 19.66 10.54
CA VAL A 296 13.72 19.28 9.40
C VAL A 296 13.59 20.34 8.30
N ALA A 297 12.36 20.66 7.91
CA ALA A 297 12.12 21.65 6.87
C ALA A 297 12.69 23.04 7.23
N LEU A 298 12.60 23.46 8.50
CA LEU A 298 13.15 24.74 8.97
C LEU A 298 14.69 24.72 9.08
N SER A 299 15.32 23.57 9.28
CA SER A 299 16.79 23.44 9.34
C SER A 299 17.44 23.53 7.96
N LYS A 300 16.70 23.21 6.90
CA LYS A 300 17.15 23.36 5.53
C LYS A 300 16.99 24.81 5.11
N ASP A 301 17.98 25.33 4.40
CA ASP A 301 18.07 26.77 4.08
C ASP A 301 16.79 27.22 3.35
N ARG A 302 16.13 28.26 3.90
CA ARG A 302 14.96 28.93 3.26
C ARG A 302 15.29 29.37 1.83
N LYS A 303 16.53 29.66 1.50
CA LYS A 303 16.97 30.02 0.15
C LYS A 303 16.81 28.89 -0.87
N GLU A 304 16.99 27.62 -0.47
CA GLU A 304 16.77 26.48 -1.38
C GLU A 304 15.30 26.39 -1.80
N TRP A 305 14.37 26.57 -0.86
CA TRP A 305 12.95 26.62 -1.13
C TRP A 305 12.57 27.79 -2.07
N GLU A 306 13.11 28.97 -1.79
CA GLU A 306 12.90 30.14 -2.66
C GLU A 306 13.48 29.91 -4.06
N ALA A 307 14.62 29.27 -4.19
CA ALA A 307 15.23 28.91 -5.47
C ALA A 307 14.34 27.92 -6.25
N ILE A 308 13.81 26.89 -5.58
CA ILE A 308 12.86 25.94 -6.14
C ILE A 308 11.62 26.65 -6.66
N CYS A 309 11.05 27.55 -5.85
CA CYS A 309 9.86 28.34 -6.22
C CYS A 309 10.08 29.28 -7.42
N ARG A 310 11.33 29.71 -7.66
CA ARG A 310 11.67 30.60 -8.79
C ARG A 310 11.94 29.89 -10.11
N THR A 311 12.14 28.59 -10.11
CA THR A 311 12.42 27.81 -11.33
C THR A 311 11.14 27.68 -12.18
N ALA A 312 11.17 28.11 -13.44
CA ALA A 312 9.99 28.30 -14.31
C ALA A 312 9.12 27.04 -14.52
N GLY A 313 9.67 25.83 -14.37
CA GLY A 313 8.92 24.58 -14.52
C GLY A 313 8.25 24.06 -13.26
N MET A 314 8.45 24.74 -12.12
CA MET A 314 8.02 24.25 -10.78
C MET A 314 6.93 25.11 -10.14
N THR A 315 6.53 26.20 -10.77
CA THR A 315 5.63 27.20 -10.18
C THR A 315 4.28 26.64 -9.73
N ASN A 316 3.66 25.77 -10.51
CA ASN A 316 2.36 25.18 -10.16
C ASN A 316 2.44 24.18 -9.01
N GLY A 317 3.49 23.37 -8.94
CA GLY A 317 3.70 22.44 -7.85
C GLY A 317 4.02 23.14 -6.54
N ALA A 318 4.91 24.12 -6.56
CA ALA A 318 5.23 24.95 -5.38
C ALA A 318 3.97 25.67 -4.83
N VAL A 319 3.08 26.15 -5.69
CA VAL A 319 1.79 26.72 -5.27
C VAL A 319 0.95 25.71 -4.49
N LYS A 320 0.87 24.46 -4.95
CA LYS A 320 0.13 23.39 -4.25
C LYS A 320 0.75 23.08 -2.90
N VAL A 321 2.08 23.02 -2.83
CA VAL A 321 2.80 22.80 -1.55
C VAL A 321 2.50 23.93 -0.57
N VAL A 322 2.61 25.19 -0.99
CA VAL A 322 2.28 26.36 -0.16
C VAL A 322 0.84 26.28 0.35
N ALA A 323 -0.12 25.98 -0.53
CA ALA A 323 -1.53 25.85 -0.15
C ALA A 323 -1.75 24.71 0.87
N LYS A 324 -1.11 23.56 0.69
CA LYS A 324 -1.20 22.40 1.60
C LYS A 324 -0.58 22.73 2.96
N VAL A 325 0.60 23.31 2.99
CA VAL A 325 1.30 23.71 4.23
C VAL A 325 0.51 24.79 4.97
N ALA A 326 0.05 25.83 4.29
CA ALA A 326 -0.75 26.90 4.88
C ALA A 326 -2.05 26.39 5.51
N ARG A 327 -2.62 25.32 5.01
CA ARG A 327 -3.85 24.71 5.56
C ARG A 327 -3.60 23.98 6.87
N GLU A 328 -2.49 23.29 7.00
CA GLU A 328 -2.20 22.33 8.07
C GLU A 328 -1.30 22.90 9.19
N VAL A 329 -0.38 23.82 8.85
CA VAL A 329 0.64 24.30 9.77
C VAL A 329 0.39 25.74 10.20
N LYS A 330 0.65 26.06 11.46
CA LYS A 330 0.69 27.45 11.92
C LYS A 330 2.03 28.05 11.46
N ILE A 331 1.97 28.86 10.42
CA ILE A 331 3.13 29.52 9.80
C ILE A 331 3.33 30.92 10.41
N SER A 332 4.60 31.41 10.36
CA SER A 332 4.91 32.79 10.77
C SER A 332 4.41 33.80 9.76
N ASP A 333 4.09 35.01 10.24
CA ASP A 333 3.61 36.10 9.39
C ASP A 333 4.63 36.47 8.30
N ASP A 334 5.93 36.45 8.63
CA ASP A 334 6.99 36.71 7.65
C ASP A 334 6.99 35.70 6.51
N TRP A 335 6.80 34.40 6.82
CA TRP A 335 6.72 33.38 5.79
C TRP A 335 5.48 33.54 4.94
N ALA A 336 4.32 33.84 5.56
CA ALA A 336 3.07 34.05 4.89
C ALA A 336 3.12 35.27 3.96
N ASN A 337 3.67 36.39 4.42
CA ASN A 337 3.86 37.61 3.62
C ASN A 337 4.77 37.34 2.42
N GLY A 338 5.91 36.66 2.64
CA GLY A 338 6.81 36.26 1.54
C GLY A 338 6.13 35.35 0.51
N CYS A 339 5.27 34.43 0.96
CA CYS A 339 4.48 33.59 0.05
C CYS A 339 3.45 34.40 -0.74
N VAL A 340 2.74 35.34 -0.11
CA VAL A 340 1.77 36.20 -0.80
C VAL A 340 2.46 37.04 -1.87
N GLU A 341 3.57 37.71 -1.55
CA GLU A 341 4.35 38.47 -2.53
C GLU A 341 4.76 37.63 -3.72
N TRP A 342 5.29 36.44 -3.47
CA TRP A 342 5.69 35.50 -4.50
C TRP A 342 4.48 35.05 -5.37
N LEU A 343 3.34 34.70 -4.73
CA LEU A 343 2.10 34.32 -5.44
C LEU A 343 1.57 35.46 -6.30
N MET A 344 1.66 36.69 -5.86
CA MET A 344 1.27 37.87 -6.64
C MET A 344 2.13 38.06 -7.89
N VAL A 345 3.43 37.79 -7.79
CA VAL A 345 4.33 37.79 -8.96
C VAL A 345 3.96 36.65 -9.93
N LEU A 346 3.67 35.46 -9.41
CA LEU A 346 3.23 34.33 -10.23
C LEU A 346 1.91 34.57 -10.93
N MET A 347 0.93 35.21 -10.27
CA MET A 347 -0.38 35.56 -10.84
C MET A 347 -0.22 36.33 -12.14
N ARG A 348 0.76 37.24 -12.21
CA ARG A 348 1.02 38.07 -13.40
C ARG A 348 1.62 37.26 -14.55
N LYS A 349 2.37 36.18 -14.26
CA LYS A 349 3.10 35.35 -15.24
C LYS A 349 2.35 34.08 -15.66
N SER A 350 1.35 33.65 -14.89
CA SER A 350 0.66 32.39 -15.11
C SER A 350 -0.45 32.50 -16.15
N GLY A 351 -0.66 31.40 -16.90
CA GLY A 351 -1.83 31.20 -17.76
C GLY A 351 -3.11 30.97 -16.95
N ARG A 352 -4.25 30.76 -17.62
CA ARG A 352 -5.58 30.68 -16.99
C ARG A 352 -5.67 29.64 -15.87
N THR A 353 -5.18 28.42 -16.10
CA THR A 353 -5.19 27.33 -15.10
C THR A 353 -4.27 27.64 -13.92
N GLY A 354 -3.06 28.13 -14.16
CA GLY A 354 -2.14 28.51 -13.09
C GLY A 354 -2.65 29.65 -12.22
N LYS A 355 -3.42 30.60 -12.79
CA LYS A 355 -4.05 31.67 -12.01
C LYS A 355 -5.07 31.16 -11.01
N THR A 356 -5.83 30.11 -11.37
CA THR A 356 -6.78 29.47 -10.44
C THR A 356 -6.07 28.84 -9.26
N ASP A 357 -4.96 28.12 -9.49
CA ASP A 357 -4.17 27.50 -8.41
C ASP A 357 -3.55 28.57 -7.49
N VAL A 358 -3.01 29.65 -8.07
CA VAL A 358 -2.46 30.79 -7.31
C VAL A 358 -3.54 31.48 -6.49
N PHE A 359 -4.72 31.69 -7.06
CA PHE A 359 -5.85 32.30 -6.36
C PHE A 359 -6.28 31.45 -5.16
N ASN A 360 -6.44 30.14 -5.33
CA ASN A 360 -6.81 29.20 -4.26
C ASN A 360 -5.77 29.18 -3.14
N ALA A 361 -4.48 29.23 -3.49
CA ALA A 361 -3.39 29.27 -2.51
C ALA A 361 -3.40 30.59 -1.72
N THR A 362 -3.58 31.72 -2.42
CA THR A 362 -3.68 33.04 -1.79
C THR A 362 -4.89 33.13 -0.86
N GLU A 363 -6.05 32.64 -1.29
CA GLU A 363 -7.24 32.56 -0.44
C GLU A 363 -6.99 31.73 0.82
N THR A 364 -6.30 30.59 0.68
CA THR A 364 -5.96 29.71 1.82
C THR A 364 -5.05 30.43 2.82
N LEU A 365 -4.09 31.21 2.35
CA LEU A 365 -3.22 32.02 3.20
C LEU A 365 -4.02 33.13 3.89
N LEU A 366 -4.83 33.90 3.14
CA LEU A 366 -5.59 35.05 3.67
C LEU A 366 -6.64 34.60 4.69
N ARG A 367 -7.35 33.52 4.49
CA ARG A 367 -8.32 32.98 5.47
C ARG A 367 -7.69 32.68 6.84
N ARG A 368 -6.38 32.52 6.93
CA ARG A 368 -5.68 32.37 8.20
C ARG A 368 -5.39 33.69 8.90
N PHE A 369 -5.23 34.78 8.17
CA PHE A 369 -5.10 36.12 8.73
C PHE A 369 -6.41 36.66 9.30
N ASP A 370 -7.57 36.25 8.74
CA ASP A 370 -8.90 36.63 9.21
C ASP A 370 -9.37 35.87 10.47
N SER A 371 -8.61 34.90 10.96
CA SER A 371 -8.87 34.27 12.27
C SER A 371 -8.66 35.29 13.39
N PRO A 372 -9.59 35.43 14.37
CA PRO A 372 -9.55 36.47 15.41
C PRO A 372 -8.33 36.47 16.34
N CYS A 373 -7.37 35.60 16.10
CA CYS A 373 -6.05 35.64 16.76
C CYS A 373 -5.08 36.68 16.16
N PHE A 374 -5.42 37.33 15.04
CA PHE A 374 -4.59 38.32 14.35
C PHE A 374 -5.19 39.72 14.30
N ALA A 375 -6.34 39.93 14.97
CA ALA A 375 -6.89 41.26 15.17
C ALA A 375 -6.28 41.87 16.46
N LEU A 376 -5.00 42.28 16.38
CA LEU A 376 -4.35 43.24 17.29
C LEU A 376 -3.12 43.80 16.60
#